data_330d125fde43ed075795b5b107008944
#
_entry.id   330d125fde43ed075795b5b107008944
#
_cell.length_a   1.000
_cell.length_b   1.000
_cell.length_c   1.000
_cell.angle_alpha   90.00
_cell.angle_beta   90.00
_cell.angle_gamma   90.00
#
_symmetry.space_group_name_H-M   'P 1'
#
loop_
_entity.id
_entity.type
_entity.pdbx_description
1 polymer ?
#
loop_
_entity_poly.entity_id
_entity_poly.type
_entity_poly.pdbx_seq_one_letter_code
_entity_poly.pdbx_strand_id
1 'polypeptide(L)'
;MEGQKTELKIIRMSEVESQEVKWLWYPFIPYGKLTIIQGDPGDGKTTLVLNIAAKLSKGECLDSDMDVQEPVNVIYQTAEDGLADTVKPRLELAGADCEKILVIDESDKSLSMADERLEEALAKTGAKVLILDPIQAYLGGGMDMNRANEARDMTKKLGALAEKYQCAILLIGHMNKASGNKAAYRGMGSIDFFAVAKSVLLVGRIEGEPNIRAVVQIKNNLAAFGHPKAFMLSETGFRWLGDYEITADEVLGGIAPKANKLEQAKQMLRELAETTNMVQSNEIFEMADKQGISKRTLENAKKELGIQAKKINNSWYWELDAVKQR
;
A
#
# COMPACT_ATOMS: atom_id res chain seq x y z
N MET A 1 1.53 -18.57 46.55
CA MET A 1 1.47 -18.87 45.09
C MET A 1 2.92 -19.13 44.67
N GLU A 2 3.29 -20.38 44.49
CA GLU A 2 4.61 -20.77 44.03
C GLU A 2 4.74 -20.34 42.57
N GLY A 3 5.69 -19.45 42.26
CA GLY A 3 5.97 -19.03 40.90
C GLY A 3 6.51 -20.23 40.12
N GLN A 4 5.78 -20.67 39.09
CA GLN A 4 6.29 -21.62 38.10
C GLN A 4 7.62 -21.07 37.54
N LYS A 5 8.72 -21.68 37.90
CA LYS A 5 10.03 -21.43 37.31
C LYS A 5 9.95 -21.79 35.83
N THR A 6 10.01 -20.80 34.96
CA THR A 6 10.08 -21.03 33.51
C THR A 6 11.39 -21.73 33.21
N GLU A 7 11.34 -22.93 32.67
CA GLU A 7 12.52 -23.70 32.26
C GLU A 7 13.23 -23.05 31.09
N LEU A 8 14.53 -22.86 31.19
CA LEU A 8 15.35 -22.31 30.10
C LEU A 8 15.41 -23.32 28.96
N LYS A 9 14.87 -22.96 27.79
CA LYS A 9 15.00 -23.72 26.52
C LYS A 9 15.99 -23.02 25.61
N ILE A 10 17.00 -23.74 25.17
CA ILE A 10 18.00 -23.28 24.19
C ILE A 10 17.82 -24.11 22.93
N ILE A 11 17.62 -23.44 21.80
CA ILE A 11 17.47 -24.06 20.47
C ILE A 11 18.71 -23.73 19.64
N ARG A 12 19.31 -24.72 19.02
CA ARG A 12 20.41 -24.52 18.09
C ARG A 12 19.85 -24.15 16.71
N MET A 13 20.44 -23.16 16.06
CA MET A 13 19.99 -22.75 14.71
C MET A 13 20.12 -23.86 13.68
N SER A 14 21.02 -24.83 13.87
CA SER A 14 21.12 -26.03 13.04
C SER A 14 19.94 -27.02 13.16
N GLU A 15 19.13 -26.86 14.21
CA GLU A 15 17.91 -27.66 14.46
C GLU A 15 16.65 -26.96 13.94
N VAL A 16 16.78 -25.73 13.46
CA VAL A 16 15.66 -24.93 12.92
C VAL A 16 15.57 -25.15 11.43
N GLU A 17 14.43 -25.65 10.96
CA GLU A 17 14.15 -25.74 9.54
C GLU A 17 13.88 -24.35 8.96
N SER A 18 14.57 -23.99 7.90
CA SER A 18 14.31 -22.74 7.20
C SER A 18 12.99 -22.81 6.44
N GLN A 19 12.18 -21.77 6.55
CA GLN A 19 10.90 -21.68 5.85
C GLN A 19 10.89 -20.44 4.95
N GLU A 20 10.34 -20.61 3.76
CA GLU A 20 10.11 -19.50 2.85
C GLU A 20 8.94 -18.64 3.32
N VAL A 21 9.06 -17.32 3.16
CA VAL A 21 7.96 -16.39 3.48
C VAL A 21 6.87 -16.54 2.43
N LYS A 22 5.66 -16.89 2.88
CA LYS A 22 4.46 -16.91 2.03
C LYS A 22 3.83 -15.53 2.00
N TRP A 23 3.29 -15.16 0.84
CA TRP A 23 2.71 -13.84 0.62
C TRP A 23 1.25 -13.92 0.23
N LEU A 24 0.44 -13.06 0.85
CA LEU A 24 -0.93 -12.79 0.42
C LEU A 24 -0.91 -11.88 -0.82
N TRP A 25 0.00 -10.90 -0.81
CA TRP A 25 0.29 -9.99 -1.93
C TRP A 25 1.79 -9.67 -1.93
N TYR A 26 2.53 -10.27 -2.83
CA TYR A 26 3.98 -10.05 -2.94
C TYR A 26 4.28 -8.69 -3.58
N PRO A 27 5.25 -7.92 -3.06
CA PRO A 27 5.94 -8.07 -1.80
C PRO A 27 5.31 -7.24 -0.66
N PHE A 28 4.02 -6.90 -0.75
CA PHE A 28 3.33 -5.94 0.10
C PHE A 28 2.77 -6.53 1.40
N ILE A 29 2.11 -7.69 1.34
CA ILE A 29 1.40 -8.30 2.47
C ILE A 29 1.85 -9.75 2.67
N PRO A 30 2.70 -10.03 3.67
CA PRO A 30 3.10 -11.40 4.00
C PRO A 30 2.06 -12.11 4.87
N TYR A 31 1.90 -13.42 4.68
CA TYR A 31 1.20 -14.27 5.64
C TYR A 31 1.98 -14.42 6.95
N GLY A 32 1.28 -14.67 8.05
CA GLY A 32 1.88 -14.89 9.36
C GLY A 32 2.54 -13.66 9.97
N LYS A 33 2.29 -12.46 9.45
CA LYS A 33 2.93 -11.22 9.90
C LYS A 33 1.94 -10.05 9.95
N LEU A 34 2.38 -8.96 10.61
CA LEU A 34 1.63 -7.71 10.67
C LEU A 34 2.03 -6.81 9.51
N THR A 35 1.03 -6.26 8.83
CA THR A 35 1.16 -5.18 7.85
C THR A 35 0.37 -3.97 8.32
N ILE A 36 0.99 -2.80 8.30
CA ILE A 36 0.32 -1.53 8.57
C ILE A 36 -0.03 -0.87 7.25
N ILE A 37 -1.25 -0.32 7.16
CA ILE A 37 -1.71 0.54 6.07
C ILE A 37 -2.07 1.89 6.67
N GLN A 38 -1.28 2.91 6.37
CA GLN A 38 -1.43 4.24 6.94
C GLN A 38 -1.62 5.32 5.87
N GLY A 39 -2.20 6.44 6.26
CA GLY A 39 -2.45 7.61 5.41
C GLY A 39 -3.38 8.60 6.10
N ASP A 40 -3.59 9.77 5.52
CA ASP A 40 -4.48 10.77 6.06
C ASP A 40 -5.96 10.33 6.00
N PRO A 41 -6.84 10.89 6.84
CA PRO A 41 -8.29 10.67 6.72
C PRO A 41 -8.78 11.00 5.30
N GLY A 42 -9.62 10.12 4.75
CA GLY A 42 -10.19 10.30 3.40
C GLY A 42 -9.26 9.91 2.24
N ASP A 43 -8.08 9.33 2.50
CA ASP A 43 -7.17 8.85 1.45
C ASP A 43 -7.59 7.49 0.84
N GLY A 44 -8.70 6.92 1.29
CA GLY A 44 -9.26 5.70 0.70
C GLY A 44 -8.69 4.39 1.25
N LYS A 45 -8.07 4.40 2.44
CA LYS A 45 -7.53 3.19 3.11
C LYS A 45 -8.59 2.11 3.31
N THR A 46 -9.74 2.46 3.92
CA THR A 46 -10.88 1.56 4.12
C THR A 46 -11.38 1.00 2.80
N THR A 47 -11.56 1.85 1.78
CA THR A 47 -12.00 1.40 0.45
C THR A 47 -11.00 0.43 -0.17
N LEU A 48 -9.70 0.70 -0.05
CA LEU A 48 -8.64 -0.19 -0.51
C LEU A 48 -8.74 -1.57 0.15
N VAL A 49 -8.83 -1.64 1.48
CA VAL A 49 -8.84 -2.94 2.19
C VAL A 49 -10.13 -3.71 1.97
N LEU A 50 -11.28 -3.05 1.81
CA LEU A 50 -12.53 -3.69 1.43
C LEU A 50 -12.46 -4.28 0.01
N ASN A 51 -11.80 -3.60 -0.94
CA ASN A 51 -11.58 -4.16 -2.28
C ASN A 51 -10.58 -5.33 -2.27
N ILE A 52 -9.54 -5.26 -1.44
CA ILE A 52 -8.64 -6.41 -1.20
C ILE A 52 -9.45 -7.59 -0.64
N ALA A 53 -10.26 -7.37 0.40
CA ALA A 53 -11.11 -8.39 1.00
C ALA A 53 -12.10 -8.99 0.00
N ALA A 54 -12.73 -8.15 -0.85
CA ALA A 54 -13.64 -8.59 -1.89
C ALA A 54 -12.98 -9.54 -2.89
N LYS A 55 -11.81 -9.17 -3.40
CA LYS A 55 -11.04 -10.03 -4.31
C LYS A 55 -10.65 -11.35 -3.67
N LEU A 56 -10.12 -11.32 -2.45
CA LEU A 56 -9.71 -12.49 -1.70
C LEU A 56 -10.87 -13.43 -1.38
N SER A 57 -12.06 -12.90 -1.11
CA SER A 57 -13.27 -13.70 -0.86
C SER A 57 -13.68 -14.55 -2.07
N LYS A 58 -13.24 -14.16 -3.28
CA LYS A 58 -13.48 -14.88 -4.54
C LYS A 58 -12.28 -15.65 -5.06
N GLY A 59 -11.11 -15.53 -4.42
CA GLY A 59 -9.85 -16.07 -4.94
C GLY A 59 -9.30 -15.31 -6.14
N GLU A 60 -9.74 -14.06 -6.36
CA GLU A 60 -9.23 -13.21 -7.43
C GLU A 60 -7.83 -12.67 -7.08
N CYS A 61 -6.98 -12.54 -8.08
CA CYS A 61 -5.65 -11.97 -7.94
C CYS A 61 -5.70 -10.49 -7.53
N LEU A 62 -4.86 -10.11 -6.59
CA LEU A 62 -4.71 -8.70 -6.19
C LEU A 62 -3.89 -7.92 -7.22
N ASP A 63 -2.99 -8.59 -7.92
CA ASP A 63 -2.11 -8.03 -8.94
C ASP A 63 -2.08 -8.95 -10.17
N SER A 64 -1.75 -8.39 -11.35
CA SER A 64 -1.67 -9.14 -12.62
C SER A 64 -0.60 -10.24 -12.62
N ASP A 65 0.44 -10.06 -11.78
CA ASP A 65 1.59 -10.96 -11.72
C ASP A 65 1.43 -12.09 -10.69
N MET A 66 0.24 -12.19 -10.07
CA MET A 66 -0.07 -13.22 -9.09
C MET A 66 -0.90 -14.36 -9.70
N ASP A 67 -0.65 -15.56 -9.24
CA ASP A 67 -1.51 -16.70 -9.55
C ASP A 67 -2.89 -16.56 -8.87
N VAL A 68 -3.91 -17.16 -9.50
CA VAL A 68 -5.25 -17.29 -8.92
C VAL A 68 -5.14 -18.04 -7.59
N GLN A 69 -5.76 -17.50 -6.56
CA GLN A 69 -5.75 -18.07 -5.22
C GLN A 69 -7.08 -18.78 -4.93
N GLU A 70 -7.08 -19.68 -3.96
CA GLU A 70 -8.33 -20.19 -3.41
C GLU A 70 -9.06 -19.08 -2.64
N PRO A 71 -10.41 -19.01 -2.73
CA PRO A 71 -11.19 -18.09 -1.93
C PRO A 71 -10.94 -18.27 -0.43
N VAL A 72 -10.66 -17.19 0.29
CA VAL A 72 -10.34 -17.23 1.72
C VAL A 72 -11.35 -16.45 2.56
N ASN A 73 -11.52 -16.89 3.82
CA ASN A 73 -12.27 -16.13 4.80
C ASN A 73 -11.46 -14.93 5.29
N VAL A 74 -12.11 -13.78 5.39
CA VAL A 74 -11.57 -12.51 5.89
C VAL A 74 -12.38 -12.09 7.10
N ILE A 75 -11.70 -11.81 8.22
CA ILE A 75 -12.33 -11.13 9.38
C ILE A 75 -12.04 -9.64 9.22
N TYR A 76 -13.10 -8.83 9.13
CA TYR A 76 -13.03 -7.38 9.04
C TYR A 76 -13.69 -6.74 10.25
N GLN A 77 -12.92 -6.05 11.07
CA GLN A 77 -13.41 -5.31 12.22
C GLN A 77 -13.32 -3.81 11.96
N THR A 78 -14.44 -3.13 12.19
CA THR A 78 -14.53 -1.66 12.11
C THR A 78 -15.23 -1.10 13.33
N ALA A 79 -14.76 0.04 13.80
CA ALA A 79 -15.39 0.77 14.90
C ALA A 79 -15.97 2.13 14.47
N GLU A 80 -15.72 2.54 13.22
CA GLU A 80 -16.16 3.84 12.69
C GLU A 80 -17.33 3.70 11.72
N ASP A 81 -17.33 2.66 10.87
CA ASP A 81 -18.32 2.49 9.82
C ASP A 81 -19.42 1.50 10.22
N GLY A 82 -20.69 1.83 9.96
CA GLY A 82 -21.81 0.95 10.16
C GLY A 82 -21.78 -0.24 9.20
N LEU A 83 -22.07 -1.46 9.72
CA LEU A 83 -22.02 -2.68 8.90
C LEU A 83 -23.07 -2.68 7.80
N ALA A 84 -24.31 -2.25 8.13
CA ALA A 84 -25.45 -2.36 7.23
C ALA A 84 -25.52 -1.26 6.16
N ASP A 85 -25.15 -0.05 6.53
CA ASP A 85 -25.31 1.16 5.71
C ASP A 85 -24.02 1.58 4.96
N THR A 86 -22.87 1.10 5.42
CA THR A 86 -21.57 1.55 4.88
C THR A 86 -20.73 0.36 4.40
N VAL A 87 -20.41 -0.60 5.28
CA VAL A 87 -19.47 -1.68 4.95
C VAL A 87 -20.06 -2.63 3.92
N LYS A 88 -21.25 -3.18 4.20
CA LYS A 88 -21.90 -4.14 3.30
C LYS A 88 -22.16 -3.59 1.91
N PRO A 89 -22.72 -2.37 1.71
CA PRO A 89 -22.87 -1.79 0.38
C PRO A 89 -21.56 -1.62 -0.37
N ARG A 90 -20.47 -1.25 0.32
CA ARG A 90 -19.15 -1.13 -0.29
C ARG A 90 -18.56 -2.47 -0.72
N LEU A 91 -18.76 -3.52 0.08
CA LEU A 91 -18.36 -4.89 -0.26
C LEU A 91 -19.15 -5.42 -1.46
N GLU A 92 -20.46 -5.19 -1.50
CA GLU A 92 -21.33 -5.58 -2.63
C GLU A 92 -20.91 -4.84 -3.92
N LEU A 93 -20.63 -3.53 -3.84
CA LEU A 93 -20.12 -2.75 -4.96
C LEU A 93 -18.75 -3.25 -5.45
N ALA A 94 -17.89 -3.68 -4.52
CA ALA A 94 -16.60 -4.31 -4.84
C ALA A 94 -16.76 -5.75 -5.35
N GLY A 95 -17.96 -6.30 -5.35
CA GLY A 95 -18.27 -7.63 -5.83
C GLY A 95 -17.82 -8.76 -4.89
N ALA A 96 -17.78 -8.53 -3.58
CA ALA A 96 -17.35 -9.52 -2.59
C ALA A 96 -18.30 -10.73 -2.52
N ASP A 97 -17.74 -11.90 -2.21
CA ASP A 97 -18.50 -12.99 -1.61
C ASP A 97 -18.66 -12.70 -0.11
N CYS A 98 -19.82 -12.14 0.28
CA CYS A 98 -20.09 -11.74 1.65
C CYS A 98 -20.20 -12.94 2.64
N GLU A 99 -20.35 -14.18 2.17
CA GLU A 99 -20.31 -15.38 3.01
C GLU A 99 -18.90 -15.61 3.59
N LYS A 100 -17.88 -15.06 2.95
CA LYS A 100 -16.47 -15.16 3.37
C LYS A 100 -15.95 -13.94 4.11
N ILE A 101 -16.77 -12.89 4.23
CA ILE A 101 -16.42 -11.69 5.01
C ILE A 101 -17.12 -11.77 6.36
N LEU A 102 -16.33 -11.92 7.40
CA LEU A 102 -16.80 -12.22 8.75
C LEU A 102 -16.52 -11.04 9.68
N VAL A 103 -17.39 -10.84 10.65
CA VAL A 103 -17.27 -9.81 11.68
C VAL A 103 -17.47 -10.45 13.05
N ILE A 104 -16.66 -10.10 14.03
CA ILE A 104 -16.87 -10.48 15.43
C ILE A 104 -17.89 -9.50 16.02
N ASP A 105 -18.98 -10.01 16.55
CA ASP A 105 -20.02 -9.18 17.18
C ASP A 105 -19.49 -8.50 18.46
N GLU A 106 -19.62 -7.19 18.51
CA GLU A 106 -19.20 -6.33 19.62
C GLU A 106 -20.38 -5.72 20.41
N SER A 107 -21.60 -6.16 20.12
CA SER A 107 -22.82 -5.61 20.76
C SER A 107 -22.79 -5.70 22.28
N ASP A 108 -22.26 -6.78 22.83
CA ASP A 108 -22.20 -7.00 24.27
C ASP A 108 -20.91 -6.47 24.90
N LYS A 109 -19.81 -6.49 24.17
CA LYS A 109 -18.49 -6.10 24.67
C LYS A 109 -17.58 -5.66 23.52
N SER A 110 -17.04 -4.46 23.63
CA SER A 110 -16.03 -3.93 22.72
C SER A 110 -14.82 -4.86 22.59
N LEU A 111 -14.28 -4.97 21.41
CA LEU A 111 -13.11 -5.78 21.09
C LEU A 111 -11.81 -4.98 21.38
N SER A 112 -10.77 -5.66 21.80
CA SER A 112 -9.42 -5.09 21.86
C SER A 112 -8.44 -6.00 21.15
N MET A 113 -7.26 -5.49 20.79
CA MET A 113 -6.19 -6.28 20.16
C MET A 113 -5.67 -7.44 21.02
N ALA A 114 -5.92 -7.41 22.33
CA ALA A 114 -5.54 -8.48 23.28
C ALA A 114 -6.68 -9.44 23.60
N ASP A 115 -7.86 -9.25 22.99
CA ASP A 115 -9.07 -10.04 23.27
C ASP A 115 -8.92 -11.46 22.72
N GLU A 116 -9.27 -12.45 23.54
CA GLU A 116 -9.17 -13.88 23.18
C GLU A 116 -10.16 -14.26 22.07
N ARG A 117 -11.24 -13.49 21.86
CA ARG A 117 -12.18 -13.67 20.76
C ARG A 117 -11.52 -13.57 19.37
N LEU A 118 -10.41 -12.83 19.25
CA LEU A 118 -9.63 -12.79 17.99
C LEU A 118 -9.04 -14.16 17.66
N GLU A 119 -8.46 -14.81 18.66
CA GLU A 119 -7.90 -16.15 18.48
C GLU A 119 -8.99 -17.19 18.22
N GLU A 120 -10.08 -17.13 18.97
CA GLU A 120 -11.22 -18.02 18.80
C GLU A 120 -11.84 -17.89 17.40
N ALA A 121 -12.00 -16.65 16.91
CA ALA A 121 -12.52 -16.39 15.56
C ALA A 121 -11.60 -16.95 14.49
N LEU A 122 -10.27 -16.73 14.59
CA LEU A 122 -9.30 -17.30 13.65
C LEU A 122 -9.34 -18.84 13.65
N ALA A 123 -9.42 -19.45 14.84
CA ALA A 123 -9.47 -20.90 14.98
C ALA A 123 -10.76 -21.50 14.38
N LYS A 124 -11.91 -20.88 14.61
CA LYS A 124 -13.22 -21.36 14.14
C LYS A 124 -13.43 -21.17 12.65
N THR A 125 -12.95 -20.05 12.11
CA THR A 125 -13.24 -19.68 10.72
C THR A 125 -12.15 -20.06 9.74
N GLY A 126 -10.95 -20.33 10.22
CA GLY A 126 -9.78 -20.55 9.39
C GLY A 126 -9.40 -19.32 8.55
N ALA A 127 -9.83 -18.12 8.97
CA ALA A 127 -9.59 -16.89 8.22
C ALA A 127 -8.09 -16.66 7.95
N LYS A 128 -7.78 -16.24 6.74
CA LYS A 128 -6.41 -15.97 6.28
C LYS A 128 -6.06 -14.51 6.34
N VAL A 129 -7.04 -13.66 6.59
CA VAL A 129 -6.85 -12.22 6.76
C VAL A 129 -7.68 -11.73 7.95
N LEU A 130 -7.07 -10.94 8.81
CA LEU A 130 -7.72 -10.15 9.87
C LEU A 130 -7.41 -8.68 9.63
N ILE A 131 -8.44 -7.85 9.54
CA ILE A 131 -8.34 -6.40 9.32
C ILE A 131 -8.90 -5.68 10.54
N LEU A 132 -8.14 -4.74 11.12
CA LEU A 132 -8.60 -3.86 12.19
C LEU A 132 -8.61 -2.41 11.67
N ASP A 133 -9.78 -1.79 11.55
CA ASP A 133 -10.00 -0.48 10.92
C ASP A 133 -10.88 0.45 11.79
N PRO A 134 -10.32 1.50 12.40
CA PRO A 134 -8.91 1.76 12.58
C PRO A 134 -8.32 1.06 13.82
N ILE A 135 -7.02 0.79 13.81
CA ILE A 135 -6.32 0.15 14.94
C ILE A 135 -6.52 0.91 16.26
N GLN A 136 -6.66 2.24 16.21
CA GLN A 136 -6.83 3.09 17.39
C GLN A 136 -8.03 2.68 18.25
N ALA A 137 -9.09 2.20 17.62
CA ALA A 137 -10.30 1.78 18.32
C ALA A 137 -10.12 0.48 19.12
N TYR A 138 -9.12 -0.33 18.76
CA TYR A 138 -8.88 -1.64 19.35
C TYR A 138 -7.76 -1.66 20.38
N LEU A 139 -7.29 -0.49 20.85
CA LEU A 139 -6.25 -0.40 21.86
C LEU A 139 -6.71 -0.80 23.27
N GLY A 140 -8.01 -0.72 23.54
CA GLY A 140 -8.59 -0.99 24.87
C GLY A 140 -8.71 0.27 25.73
N GLY A 141 -9.70 0.28 26.64
CA GLY A 141 -10.00 1.44 27.49
C GLY A 141 -8.85 1.81 28.43
N GLY A 142 -8.42 3.07 28.38
CA GLY A 142 -7.38 3.60 29.26
C GLY A 142 -5.94 3.45 28.77
N MET A 143 -5.71 2.87 27.57
CA MET A 143 -4.39 2.83 26.96
C MET A 143 -4.05 4.11 26.20
N ASP A 144 -2.85 4.61 26.44
CA ASP A 144 -2.24 5.68 25.66
C ASP A 144 -1.34 5.06 24.59
N MET A 145 -1.62 5.33 23.30
CA MET A 145 -0.76 4.93 22.18
C MET A 145 0.70 5.40 22.33
N ASN A 146 0.94 6.40 23.17
CA ASN A 146 2.29 6.90 23.43
C ASN A 146 3.03 6.09 24.51
N ARG A 147 2.38 5.12 25.15
CA ARG A 147 3.04 4.21 26.10
C ARG A 147 3.62 3.00 25.35
N ALA A 148 4.84 3.15 24.93
CA ALA A 148 5.60 2.19 24.12
C ALA A 148 5.51 0.71 24.59
N ASN A 149 5.52 0.45 25.89
CA ASN A 149 5.52 -0.92 26.42
C ASN A 149 4.19 -1.65 26.23
N GLU A 150 3.06 -0.96 26.40
CA GLU A 150 1.72 -1.55 26.28
C GLU A 150 1.41 -1.87 24.80
N ALA A 151 1.73 -0.94 23.89
CA ALA A 151 1.59 -1.14 22.44
C ALA A 151 2.46 -2.31 21.94
N ARG A 152 3.67 -2.46 22.49
CA ARG A 152 4.59 -3.55 22.13
C ARG A 152 4.06 -4.91 22.54
N ASP A 153 3.49 -5.05 23.73
CA ASP A 153 2.96 -6.33 24.21
C ASP A 153 1.73 -6.79 23.43
N MET A 154 0.86 -5.85 23.04
CA MET A 154 -0.29 -6.15 22.17
C MET A 154 0.14 -6.57 20.78
N THR A 155 1.05 -5.82 20.16
CA THR A 155 1.54 -6.14 18.82
C THR A 155 2.30 -7.47 18.78
N LYS A 156 3.00 -7.84 19.86
CA LYS A 156 3.60 -9.18 20.01
C LYS A 156 2.54 -10.28 20.03
N LYS A 157 1.42 -10.10 20.76
CA LYS A 157 0.32 -11.06 20.79
C LYS A 157 -0.30 -11.22 19.40
N LEU A 158 -0.63 -10.11 18.73
CA LEU A 158 -1.13 -10.18 17.35
C LEU A 158 -0.14 -10.84 16.40
N GLY A 159 1.16 -10.53 16.52
CA GLY A 159 2.20 -11.17 15.74
C GLY A 159 2.27 -12.68 15.97
N ALA A 160 2.11 -13.14 17.21
CA ALA A 160 2.06 -14.56 17.55
C ALA A 160 0.79 -15.24 16.97
N LEU A 161 -0.37 -14.57 17.00
CA LEU A 161 -1.60 -15.06 16.35
C LEU A 161 -1.41 -15.16 14.84
N ALA A 162 -0.86 -14.12 14.19
CA ALA A 162 -0.57 -14.13 12.77
C ALA A 162 0.26 -15.36 12.38
N GLU A 163 1.36 -15.60 13.12
CA GLU A 163 2.26 -16.71 12.87
C GLU A 163 1.60 -18.07 13.12
N LYS A 164 0.88 -18.23 14.25
CA LYS A 164 0.19 -19.47 14.63
C LYS A 164 -0.84 -19.90 13.60
N TYR A 165 -1.65 -18.97 13.09
CA TYR A 165 -2.73 -19.26 12.14
C TYR A 165 -2.34 -19.04 10.68
N GLN A 166 -1.08 -18.66 10.41
CA GLN A 166 -0.62 -18.28 9.08
C GLN A 166 -1.60 -17.28 8.41
N CYS A 167 -1.99 -16.28 9.19
CA CYS A 167 -2.95 -15.25 8.84
C CYS A 167 -2.21 -13.92 8.60
N ALA A 168 -2.54 -13.18 7.55
CA ALA A 168 -2.09 -11.82 7.37
C ALA A 168 -2.93 -10.88 8.25
N ILE A 169 -2.32 -10.12 9.14
CA ILE A 169 -3.03 -9.13 9.97
C ILE A 169 -2.75 -7.72 9.44
N LEU A 170 -3.81 -7.04 9.00
CA LEU A 170 -3.77 -5.69 8.46
C LEU A 170 -4.26 -4.69 9.52
N LEU A 171 -3.41 -3.75 9.87
CA LEU A 171 -3.68 -2.70 10.86
C LEU A 171 -3.83 -1.37 10.13
N ILE A 172 -5.05 -0.84 10.08
CA ILE A 172 -5.33 0.42 9.40
C ILE A 172 -5.18 1.57 10.38
N GLY A 173 -4.41 2.58 10.01
CA GLY A 173 -4.15 3.70 10.91
C GLY A 173 -4.13 5.06 10.22
N HIS A 174 -4.45 6.10 11.03
CA HIS A 174 -4.30 7.47 10.61
C HIS A 174 -2.91 8.00 10.91
N MET A 175 -2.39 8.85 10.04
CA MET A 175 -1.11 9.51 10.28
C MET A 175 -1.28 10.69 11.23
N ASN A 176 -0.25 10.92 12.07
CA ASN A 176 -0.19 12.12 12.89
C ASN A 176 0.18 13.34 12.04
N LYS A 177 -0.51 14.45 12.26
CA LYS A 177 -0.29 15.74 11.56
C LYS A 177 1.03 16.46 11.95
N ALA A 178 1.99 15.78 12.60
CA ALA A 178 3.26 16.39 12.97
C ALA A 178 4.06 16.77 11.71
N SER A 179 4.10 18.06 11.41
CA SER A 179 4.90 18.62 10.32
C SER A 179 6.40 18.46 10.61
N GLY A 180 7.17 17.98 9.64
CA GLY A 180 8.64 17.97 9.67
C GLY A 180 9.32 16.61 9.81
N ASN A 181 8.62 15.53 10.07
CA ASN A 181 9.20 14.19 10.14
C ASN A 181 9.19 13.46 8.79
N LYS A 182 10.22 12.62 8.54
CA LYS A 182 10.25 11.72 7.37
C LYS A 182 9.00 10.83 7.33
N ALA A 183 8.59 10.41 6.14
CA ALA A 183 7.42 9.55 5.88
C ALA A 183 7.25 8.39 6.87
N ALA A 184 8.35 7.72 7.20
CA ALA A 184 8.39 6.62 8.15
C ALA A 184 7.97 6.98 9.58
N TYR A 185 8.08 8.26 9.98
CA TYR A 185 7.83 8.71 11.35
C TYR A 185 6.50 9.47 11.54
N ARG A 186 5.75 9.72 10.47
CA ARG A 186 4.38 10.29 10.56
C ARG A 186 3.34 9.22 10.92
N GLY A 187 3.76 7.96 11.03
CA GLY A 187 2.88 6.83 11.32
C GLY A 187 2.28 6.88 12.73
N MET A 188 1.19 6.15 12.88
CA MET A 188 0.35 5.88 14.04
C MET A 188 0.99 6.11 15.43
N GLY A 189 1.15 7.34 15.89
CA GLY A 189 1.46 7.75 17.28
C GLY A 189 2.62 7.05 18.01
N SER A 190 2.81 5.77 17.83
CA SER A 190 3.86 4.97 18.46
C SER A 190 4.83 4.39 17.44
N ILE A 191 6.10 4.70 17.61
CA ILE A 191 7.25 4.09 16.90
C ILE A 191 7.20 2.55 17.03
N ASP A 192 6.59 2.02 18.08
CA ASP A 192 6.55 0.60 18.37
C ASP A 192 5.65 -0.21 17.45
N PHE A 193 4.51 0.33 16.99
CA PHE A 193 3.70 -0.33 15.97
C PHE A 193 4.47 -0.45 14.65
N PHE A 194 5.11 0.64 14.24
CA PHE A 194 5.96 0.63 13.05
C PHE A 194 7.13 -0.35 13.19
N ALA A 195 7.73 -0.46 14.38
CA ALA A 195 8.87 -1.34 14.62
C ALA A 195 8.51 -2.82 14.46
N VAL A 196 7.34 -3.26 14.96
CA VAL A 196 6.91 -4.66 14.95
C VAL A 196 6.40 -5.11 13.57
N ALA A 197 5.71 -4.25 12.83
CA ALA A 197 5.21 -4.57 11.49
C ALA A 197 6.37 -4.94 10.54
N LYS A 198 6.16 -5.97 9.73
CA LYS A 198 7.14 -6.42 8.72
C LYS A 198 7.01 -5.67 7.41
N SER A 199 5.82 -5.20 7.10
CA SER A 199 5.51 -4.33 5.96
C SER A 199 4.71 -3.13 6.42
N VAL A 200 4.96 -1.96 5.83
CA VAL A 200 4.18 -0.74 6.05
C VAL A 200 3.91 -0.09 4.71
N LEU A 201 2.63 0.14 4.45
CA LEU A 201 2.12 0.75 3.23
C LEU A 201 1.59 2.15 3.56
N LEU A 202 2.00 3.12 2.78
CA LEU A 202 1.46 4.47 2.77
C LEU A 202 0.41 4.56 1.67
N VAL A 203 -0.78 5.02 2.01
CA VAL A 203 -1.84 5.36 1.07
C VAL A 203 -2.03 6.85 1.09
N GLY A 204 -2.04 7.49 -0.07
CA GLY A 204 -2.24 8.93 -0.17
C GLY A 204 -2.71 9.40 -1.53
N ARG A 205 -3.16 10.65 -1.58
CA ARG A 205 -3.61 11.30 -2.80
C ARG A 205 -2.42 11.68 -3.66
N ILE A 206 -2.63 11.66 -4.97
CA ILE A 206 -1.66 12.15 -5.93
C ILE A 206 -2.01 13.59 -6.27
N GLU A 207 -1.04 14.50 -6.10
CA GLU A 207 -1.22 15.91 -6.42
C GLU A 207 -1.54 16.09 -7.90
N GLY A 208 -2.55 16.90 -8.20
CA GLY A 208 -3.05 17.10 -9.56
C GLY A 208 -4.02 16.02 -10.07
N GLU A 209 -4.19 14.92 -9.32
CA GLU A 209 -5.02 13.77 -9.71
C GLU A 209 -6.06 13.46 -8.59
N PRO A 210 -7.14 14.25 -8.47
CA PRO A 210 -8.03 14.21 -7.30
C PRO A 210 -8.70 12.85 -7.04
N ASN A 211 -8.85 12.03 -8.07
CA ASN A 211 -9.47 10.72 -8.00
C ASN A 211 -8.45 9.57 -7.86
N ILE A 212 -7.16 9.83 -8.02
CA ILE A 212 -6.13 8.79 -7.95
C ILE A 212 -5.47 8.77 -6.57
N ARG A 213 -5.21 7.57 -6.09
CA ARG A 213 -4.51 7.27 -4.85
C ARG A 213 -3.33 6.37 -5.14
N ALA A 214 -2.24 6.60 -4.42
CA ALA A 214 -1.08 5.73 -4.48
C ALA A 214 -0.97 4.84 -3.24
N VAL A 215 -0.44 3.64 -3.44
CA VAL A 215 0.01 2.72 -2.39
C VAL A 215 1.51 2.59 -2.52
N VAL A 216 2.26 3.12 -1.56
CA VAL A 216 3.73 3.11 -1.57
C VAL A 216 4.23 2.33 -0.35
N GLN A 217 5.12 1.38 -0.57
CA GLN A 217 5.74 0.63 0.52
C GLN A 217 6.85 1.46 1.14
N ILE A 218 6.75 1.75 2.46
CA ILE A 218 7.73 2.57 3.20
C ILE A 218 8.57 1.75 4.18
N LYS A 219 8.19 0.49 4.39
CA LYS A 219 8.96 -0.50 5.13
C LYS A 219 8.69 -1.89 4.58
N ASN A 220 9.76 -2.67 4.41
CA ASN A 220 9.71 -4.12 4.18
C ASN A 220 10.98 -4.75 4.76
N ASN A 221 10.80 -5.71 5.68
CA ASN A 221 11.90 -6.42 6.31
C ASN A 221 12.12 -7.83 5.72
N LEU A 222 11.32 -8.23 4.73
CA LEU A 222 11.25 -9.61 4.24
C LEU A 222 11.62 -9.74 2.75
N ALA A 223 11.52 -8.64 1.99
CA ALA A 223 11.84 -8.59 0.57
C ALA A 223 12.28 -7.16 0.17
N ALA A 224 12.72 -7.00 -1.07
CA ALA A 224 12.87 -5.67 -1.67
C ALA A 224 11.52 -4.96 -1.76
N PHE A 225 11.52 -3.63 -1.84
CA PHE A 225 10.30 -2.85 -2.02
C PHE A 225 9.64 -3.18 -3.36
N GLY A 226 8.32 -3.32 -3.33
CA GLY A 226 7.51 -3.41 -4.54
C GLY A 226 7.40 -2.07 -5.27
N HIS A 227 7.10 -2.13 -6.55
CA HIS A 227 6.73 -0.93 -7.31
C HIS A 227 5.47 -0.32 -6.72
N PRO A 228 5.43 1.01 -6.50
CA PRO A 228 4.21 1.68 -6.07
C PRO A 228 3.03 1.32 -6.97
N LYS A 229 1.86 1.19 -6.37
CA LYS A 229 0.61 0.91 -7.08
C LYS A 229 -0.32 2.10 -7.01
N ALA A 230 -1.18 2.26 -8.00
CA ALA A 230 -2.23 3.27 -7.96
C ALA A 230 -3.62 2.66 -8.13
N PHE A 231 -4.61 3.34 -7.58
CA PHE A 231 -6.01 3.04 -7.77
C PHE A 231 -6.83 4.32 -7.91
N MET A 232 -7.92 4.24 -8.62
CA MET A 232 -8.86 5.33 -8.80
C MET A 232 -10.10 5.11 -7.93
N LEU A 233 -10.53 6.18 -7.26
CA LEU A 233 -11.82 6.29 -6.60
C LEU A 233 -12.69 7.28 -7.36
N SER A 234 -13.84 6.82 -7.86
CA SER A 234 -14.80 7.63 -8.59
C SER A 234 -16.22 7.32 -8.10
N GLU A 235 -17.21 8.01 -8.62
CA GLU A 235 -18.62 7.71 -8.38
C GLU A 235 -19.00 6.28 -8.81
N THR A 236 -18.29 5.71 -9.78
CA THR A 236 -18.48 4.33 -10.25
C THR A 236 -17.74 3.29 -9.41
N GLY A 237 -17.06 3.70 -8.32
CA GLY A 237 -16.37 2.83 -7.41
C GLY A 237 -14.85 2.83 -7.53
N PHE A 238 -14.25 1.72 -7.11
CA PHE A 238 -12.82 1.48 -7.06
C PHE A 238 -12.31 0.82 -8.36
N ARG A 239 -11.15 1.26 -8.85
CA ARG A 239 -10.46 0.62 -9.98
C ARG A 239 -8.96 0.63 -9.79
N TRP A 240 -8.31 -0.52 -9.86
CA TRP A 240 -6.84 -0.62 -9.92
C TRP A 240 -6.32 0.01 -11.22
N LEU A 241 -5.20 0.74 -11.11
CA LEU A 241 -4.46 1.31 -12.24
C LEU A 241 -3.14 0.57 -12.48
N GLY A 242 -2.71 -0.30 -11.55
CA GLY A 242 -1.45 -1.02 -11.65
C GLY A 242 -0.26 -0.24 -11.11
N ASP A 243 0.92 -0.51 -11.67
CA ASP A 243 2.17 0.14 -11.30
C ASP A 243 2.12 1.64 -11.56
N TYR A 244 2.70 2.41 -10.65
CA TYR A 244 2.71 3.87 -10.73
C TYR A 244 4.01 4.44 -10.20
N GLU A 245 4.64 5.31 -10.99
CA GLU A 245 5.92 5.93 -10.64
C GLU A 245 5.72 7.11 -9.67
N ILE A 246 5.79 6.82 -8.38
CA ILE A 246 5.67 7.82 -7.31
C ILE A 246 6.47 7.38 -6.09
N THR A 247 6.99 8.34 -5.33
CA THR A 247 7.70 8.10 -4.08
C THR A 247 6.83 8.45 -2.87
N ALA A 248 7.19 7.91 -1.69
CA ALA A 248 6.51 8.26 -0.45
C ALA A 248 6.62 9.75 -0.12
N ASP A 249 7.75 10.39 -0.43
CA ASP A 249 7.96 11.82 -0.19
C ASP A 249 7.08 12.68 -1.11
N GLU A 250 6.83 12.25 -2.35
CA GLU A 250 5.90 12.93 -3.28
C GLU A 250 4.46 12.82 -2.78
N VAL A 251 4.04 11.63 -2.31
CA VAL A 251 2.70 11.44 -1.72
C VAL A 251 2.49 12.32 -0.50
N LEU A 252 3.48 12.37 0.41
CA LEU A 252 3.38 13.14 1.66
C LEU A 252 3.59 14.63 1.50
N GLY A 253 4.38 15.02 0.51
CA GLY A 253 4.70 16.42 0.22
C GLY A 253 3.65 17.13 -0.63
N GLY A 254 2.64 16.40 -1.14
CA GLY A 254 1.70 16.94 -2.12
C GLY A 254 2.43 17.42 -3.39
N ILE A 255 3.49 16.70 -3.79
CA ILE A 255 4.29 17.04 -4.97
C ILE A 255 3.84 16.14 -6.11
N ALA A 256 3.56 16.73 -7.27
CA ALA A 256 3.21 15.98 -8.47
C ALA A 256 4.32 14.96 -8.83
N PRO A 257 3.98 13.71 -9.16
CA PRO A 257 4.96 12.66 -9.41
C PRO A 257 5.92 13.03 -10.54
N LYS A 258 7.20 12.67 -10.39
CA LYS A 258 8.20 12.82 -11.46
C LYS A 258 7.83 12.03 -12.73
N ALA A 259 7.13 10.91 -12.58
CA ALA A 259 6.62 10.12 -13.70
C ALA A 259 5.62 10.90 -14.58
N ASN A 260 4.81 11.76 -13.98
CA ASN A 260 3.96 12.67 -14.75
C ASN A 260 4.80 13.62 -15.62
N LYS A 261 6.00 14.01 -15.17
CA LYS A 261 6.95 14.80 -15.97
C LYS A 261 7.57 14.02 -17.13
N LEU A 262 7.78 12.72 -16.97
CA LEU A 262 8.28 11.88 -18.06
C LEU A 262 7.18 11.66 -19.11
N GLU A 263 5.96 11.37 -18.71
CA GLU A 263 4.82 11.25 -19.64
C GLU A 263 4.47 12.61 -20.29
N GLN A 264 4.53 13.70 -19.53
CA GLN A 264 4.41 15.06 -20.08
C GLN A 264 5.50 15.32 -21.13
N ALA A 265 6.74 14.91 -20.87
CA ALA A 265 7.83 15.03 -21.84
C ALA A 265 7.58 14.19 -23.08
N LYS A 266 7.11 12.95 -22.94
CA LYS A 266 6.76 12.08 -24.07
C LYS A 266 5.59 12.67 -24.89
N GLN A 267 4.56 13.17 -24.20
CA GLN A 267 3.40 13.79 -24.85
C GLN A 267 3.81 15.04 -25.64
N MET A 268 4.61 15.92 -25.02
CA MET A 268 5.19 17.10 -25.70
C MET A 268 5.98 16.70 -26.96
N LEU A 269 6.79 15.63 -26.88
CA LEU A 269 7.56 15.16 -28.03
C LEU A 269 6.67 14.52 -29.11
N ARG A 270 5.55 13.85 -28.74
CA ARG A 270 4.55 13.33 -29.68
C ARG A 270 3.83 14.46 -30.42
N GLU A 271 3.35 15.46 -29.69
CA GLU A 271 2.71 16.64 -30.29
C GLU A 271 3.65 17.41 -31.23
N LEU A 272 4.93 17.50 -30.83
CA LEU A 272 5.94 18.10 -31.67
C LEU A 272 6.19 17.29 -32.95
N ALA A 273 6.17 15.97 -32.87
CA ALA A 273 6.32 15.06 -34.00
C ALA A 273 5.15 15.18 -35.00
N GLU A 274 3.94 15.53 -34.55
CA GLU A 274 2.80 15.78 -35.45
C GLU A 274 3.03 16.99 -36.35
N THR A 275 3.77 17.99 -35.87
CA THR A 275 3.98 19.25 -36.57
C THR A 275 5.25 19.28 -37.41
N THR A 276 6.28 18.52 -37.01
CA THR A 276 7.58 18.53 -37.67
C THR A 276 8.33 17.20 -37.48
N ASN A 277 9.20 16.89 -38.43
CA ASN A 277 10.03 15.67 -38.38
C ASN A 277 11.40 15.90 -37.70
N MET A 278 11.80 17.17 -37.55
CA MET A 278 13.13 17.53 -37.03
C MET A 278 13.09 18.87 -36.32
N VAL A 279 13.62 18.94 -35.09
CA VAL A 279 13.67 20.16 -34.28
C VAL A 279 15.05 20.33 -33.65
N GLN A 280 15.53 21.57 -33.54
CA GLN A 280 16.79 21.85 -32.88
C GLN A 280 16.72 21.52 -31.38
N SER A 281 17.74 20.84 -30.84
CA SER A 281 17.72 20.37 -29.45
C SER A 281 17.53 21.50 -28.44
N ASN A 282 18.06 22.70 -28.70
CA ASN A 282 17.91 23.85 -27.81
C ASN A 282 16.45 24.31 -27.72
N GLU A 283 15.71 24.31 -28.82
CA GLU A 283 14.28 24.67 -28.83
C GLU A 283 13.46 23.70 -28.01
N ILE A 284 13.76 22.40 -28.12
CA ILE A 284 13.09 21.36 -27.33
C ILE A 284 13.41 21.53 -25.83
N PHE A 285 14.65 21.86 -25.47
CA PHE A 285 15.03 22.14 -24.08
C PHE A 285 14.31 23.37 -23.52
N GLU A 286 14.20 24.45 -24.30
CA GLU A 286 13.47 25.66 -23.89
C GLU A 286 11.97 25.40 -23.71
N MET A 287 11.35 24.59 -24.60
CA MET A 287 9.96 24.18 -24.46
C MET A 287 9.73 23.33 -23.20
N ALA A 288 10.62 22.40 -22.92
CA ALA A 288 10.57 21.56 -21.73
C ALA A 288 10.75 22.37 -20.43
N ASP A 289 11.67 23.33 -20.42
CA ASP A 289 11.92 24.20 -19.27
C ASP A 289 10.69 25.06 -18.93
N LYS A 290 10.02 25.62 -19.95
CA LYS A 290 8.75 26.37 -19.78
C LYS A 290 7.64 25.52 -19.15
N GLN A 291 7.66 24.20 -19.34
CA GLN A 291 6.71 23.25 -18.76
C GLN A 291 7.24 22.64 -17.42
N GLY A 292 8.37 23.12 -16.92
CA GLY A 292 8.99 22.60 -15.70
C GLY A 292 9.50 21.16 -15.84
N ILE A 293 9.85 20.73 -17.06
CA ILE A 293 10.40 19.41 -17.37
C ILE A 293 11.93 19.51 -17.34
N SER A 294 12.58 18.73 -16.46
CA SER A 294 14.04 18.75 -16.37
C SER A 294 14.70 18.18 -17.63
N LYS A 295 15.90 18.65 -17.96
CA LYS A 295 16.70 18.15 -19.07
C LYS A 295 16.91 16.63 -19.00
N ARG A 296 17.14 16.09 -17.79
CA ARG A 296 17.30 14.64 -17.55
C ARG A 296 16.02 13.88 -17.87
N THR A 297 14.86 14.39 -17.48
CA THR A 297 13.55 13.76 -17.76
C THR A 297 13.29 13.76 -19.25
N LEU A 298 13.61 14.85 -19.93
CA LEU A 298 13.45 14.98 -21.38
C LEU A 298 14.38 14.02 -22.17
N GLU A 299 15.62 13.85 -21.73
CA GLU A 299 16.54 12.86 -22.34
C GLU A 299 16.07 11.42 -22.12
N ASN A 300 15.47 11.12 -20.97
CA ASN A 300 14.85 9.82 -20.72
C ASN A 300 13.65 9.58 -21.67
N ALA A 301 12.77 10.58 -21.82
CA ALA A 301 11.64 10.51 -22.76
C ALA A 301 12.12 10.26 -24.19
N LYS A 302 13.15 11.01 -24.63
CA LYS A 302 13.82 10.80 -25.91
C LYS A 302 14.26 9.37 -26.13
N LYS A 303 14.95 8.80 -25.13
CA LYS A 303 15.47 7.42 -25.16
C LYS A 303 14.34 6.40 -25.30
N GLU A 304 13.26 6.56 -24.50
CA GLU A 304 12.12 5.64 -24.49
C GLU A 304 11.30 5.71 -25.78
N LEU A 305 11.21 6.89 -26.40
CA LEU A 305 10.56 7.09 -27.69
C LEU A 305 11.45 6.70 -28.89
N GLY A 306 12.71 6.34 -28.66
CA GLY A 306 13.64 5.95 -29.71
C GLY A 306 14.12 7.09 -30.60
N ILE A 307 13.95 8.34 -30.15
CA ILE A 307 14.34 9.54 -30.91
C ILE A 307 15.87 9.64 -31.05
N GLN A 308 16.35 9.79 -32.28
CA GLN A 308 17.76 9.95 -32.59
C GLN A 308 18.16 11.44 -32.60
N ALA A 309 19.43 11.72 -32.33
CA ALA A 309 19.99 13.05 -32.47
C ALA A 309 21.00 13.07 -33.62
N LYS A 310 20.93 14.11 -34.45
CA LYS A 310 21.80 14.31 -35.61
C LYS A 310 22.42 15.69 -35.58
N LYS A 311 23.71 15.77 -35.91
CA LYS A 311 24.43 17.03 -36.00
C LYS A 311 24.37 17.56 -37.43
N ILE A 312 23.83 18.78 -37.62
CA ILE A 312 23.73 19.48 -38.90
C ILE A 312 24.28 20.88 -38.71
N ASN A 313 25.21 21.31 -39.54
CA ASN A 313 25.79 22.66 -39.52
C ASN A 313 26.18 23.16 -38.11
N ASN A 314 26.88 22.31 -37.35
CA ASN A 314 27.33 22.58 -35.99
C ASN A 314 26.27 22.67 -34.91
N SER A 315 24.97 22.42 -35.21
CA SER A 315 23.83 22.33 -34.27
C SER A 315 23.28 20.91 -34.17
N TRP A 316 22.77 20.54 -32.97
CA TRP A 316 22.15 19.25 -32.75
C TRP A 316 20.62 19.33 -33.01
N TYR A 317 20.10 18.33 -33.70
CA TYR A 317 18.68 18.19 -34.01
C TYR A 317 18.19 16.82 -33.53
N TRP A 318 16.91 16.74 -33.14
CA TRP A 318 16.25 15.49 -32.83
C TRP A 318 15.34 15.10 -34.00
N GLU A 319 15.47 13.84 -34.46
CA GLU A 319 14.64 13.25 -35.52
C GLU A 319 13.44 12.60 -34.88
N LEU A 320 12.23 13.17 -35.09
CA LEU A 320 10.97 12.79 -34.45
C LEU A 320 10.19 11.73 -35.23
N ASP A 321 10.67 11.27 -36.38
CA ASP A 321 9.99 10.32 -37.25
C ASP A 321 9.68 8.97 -36.53
N ALA A 322 10.53 8.53 -35.62
CA ALA A 322 10.35 7.31 -34.85
C ALA A 322 9.11 7.32 -33.93
N VAL A 323 8.59 8.53 -33.61
CA VAL A 323 7.43 8.72 -32.72
C VAL A 323 6.11 8.53 -33.47
N LYS A 324 6.08 8.76 -34.80
CA LYS A 324 4.89 8.61 -35.66
C LYS A 324 4.53 7.17 -35.97
N GLN A 325 5.46 6.23 -35.74
CA GLN A 325 5.31 4.82 -36.13
C GLN A 325 4.86 3.90 -34.98
N ARG A 326 4.61 4.44 -33.80
CA ARG A 326 4.15 3.72 -32.61
C ARG A 326 2.88 4.33 -32.04
#